data_822491d5795b98d1215ddcb3ee1a6081
#
_entry.id   822491d5795b98d1215ddcb3ee1a6081
#
_cell.length_a   1.000
_cell.length_b   1.000
_cell.length_c   1.000
_cell.angle_alpha   90.00
_cell.angle_beta   90.00
_cell.angle_gamma   90.00
#
_symmetry.space_group_name_H-M   'P 1'
#
loop_
_entity.id
_entity.type
_entity.pdbx_description
1 polymer ?
#
loop_
_entity_poly.entity_id
_entity_poly.type
_entity_poly.pdbx_seq_one_letter_code
_entity_poly.pdbx_strand_id
1 'polypeptide(L)'
;MASSILPSIKVIRCEPELVRPSKPTPREVKLLSDLDDQEGLRFQVPVIFFYKNNLGPSTKGKDPIGVIREALGRALVYYYPLAGRLREGFNRKLSVDCTGEGVLFVAAEADVGFDELGDAIRPPCPFLDEFLASVTGTDETLGCPLLLFQVRVWYSEFFFFFLPFLLLYTI
;
A
#
# COMPACT_ATOMS: atom_id res chain seq x y z
N MET A 1 -7.49 -34.07 -17.43
CA MET A 1 -6.96 -32.79 -16.97
C MET A 1 -8.04 -31.77 -17.18
N ALA A 2 -8.76 -31.40 -16.13
CA ALA A 2 -9.78 -30.36 -16.22
C ALA A 2 -9.04 -29.01 -16.36
N SER A 3 -9.22 -28.37 -17.52
CA SER A 3 -8.81 -26.98 -17.69
C SER A 3 -9.71 -26.15 -16.77
N SER A 4 -9.18 -25.76 -15.61
CA SER A 4 -9.85 -24.79 -14.76
C SER A 4 -9.83 -23.46 -15.51
N ILE A 5 -10.98 -23.07 -16.06
CA ILE A 5 -11.18 -21.73 -16.59
C ILE A 5 -11.04 -20.81 -15.38
N LEU A 6 -9.94 -20.06 -15.33
CA LEU A 6 -9.72 -19.05 -14.28
C LEU A 6 -10.80 -17.98 -14.42
N PRO A 7 -11.42 -17.52 -13.33
CA PRO A 7 -12.43 -16.46 -13.40
C PRO A 7 -11.79 -15.18 -13.95
N SER A 8 -12.54 -14.46 -14.79
CA SER A 8 -12.15 -13.11 -15.16
C SER A 8 -12.43 -12.18 -13.97
N ILE A 9 -11.42 -11.52 -13.48
CA ILE A 9 -11.53 -10.60 -12.32
C ILE A 9 -11.61 -9.17 -12.85
N LYS A 10 -12.68 -8.47 -12.49
CA LYS A 10 -12.79 -7.03 -12.75
C LYS A 10 -12.57 -6.25 -11.47
N VAL A 11 -11.63 -5.32 -11.51
CA VAL A 11 -11.30 -4.42 -10.41
C VAL A 11 -11.69 -2.99 -10.79
N ILE A 12 -12.55 -2.40 -9.99
CA ILE A 12 -12.94 -0.99 -10.12
C ILE A 12 -12.21 -0.24 -9.01
N ARG A 13 -11.36 0.73 -9.40
CA ARG A 13 -10.58 1.56 -8.47
C ARG A 13 -11.21 2.94 -8.39
N CYS A 14 -11.31 3.45 -7.16
CA CYS A 14 -11.64 4.86 -6.93
C CYS A 14 -10.42 5.75 -7.25
N GLU A 15 -10.65 7.05 -7.34
CA GLU A 15 -9.58 8.02 -7.50
C GLU A 15 -8.59 7.92 -6.32
N PRO A 16 -7.27 7.91 -6.62
CA PRO A 16 -6.25 7.91 -5.58
C PRO A 16 -6.30 9.17 -4.72
N GLU A 17 -6.12 9.01 -3.40
CA GLU A 17 -6.04 10.12 -2.46
C GLU A 17 -4.77 10.05 -1.61
N LEU A 18 -4.31 11.19 -1.07
CA LEU A 18 -3.19 11.22 -0.12
C LEU A 18 -3.73 11.19 1.31
N VAL A 19 -3.37 10.13 2.04
CA VAL A 19 -3.63 10.02 3.47
C VAL A 19 -2.46 10.61 4.24
N ARG A 20 -2.72 11.71 4.95
CA ARG A 20 -1.74 12.46 5.74
C ARG A 20 -1.73 11.99 7.20
N PRO A 21 -0.64 12.25 7.94
CA PRO A 21 -0.64 12.07 9.39
C PRO A 21 -1.81 12.82 10.04
N SER A 22 -2.52 12.16 10.97
CA SER A 22 -3.70 12.73 11.65
C SER A 22 -3.37 13.88 12.62
N LYS A 23 -2.08 14.12 12.89
CA LYS A 23 -1.55 15.21 13.72
C LYS A 23 -0.28 15.78 13.09
N PRO A 24 0.12 17.02 13.45
CA PRO A 24 1.39 17.57 13.04
C PRO A 24 2.57 16.65 13.41
N THR A 25 3.52 16.51 12.50
CA THR A 25 4.70 15.67 12.65
C THR A 25 5.98 16.51 12.50
N PRO A 26 7.11 16.03 13.01
CA PRO A 26 8.40 16.71 12.84
C PRO A 26 8.71 16.93 11.36
N ARG A 27 9.23 18.14 11.06
CA ARG A 27 9.69 18.47 9.72
C ARG A 27 11.21 18.47 9.71
N GLU A 28 11.78 17.41 9.21
CA GLU A 28 13.21 17.18 9.19
C GLU A 28 13.63 16.38 7.97
N VAL A 29 14.91 16.29 7.70
CA VAL A 29 15.49 15.43 6.68
C VAL A 29 16.25 14.31 7.37
N LYS A 30 15.89 13.07 7.07
CA LYS A 30 16.57 11.88 7.59
C LYS A 30 17.40 11.23 6.49
N LEU A 31 18.69 11.06 6.74
CA LEU A 31 19.55 10.27 5.86
C LEU A 31 19.17 8.80 5.96
N LEU A 32 19.13 8.10 4.84
CA LEU A 32 19.00 6.65 4.86
C LEU A 32 20.26 5.99 5.40
N SER A 33 20.11 4.83 6.03
CA SER A 33 21.26 3.98 6.36
C SER A 33 21.99 3.54 5.09
N ASP A 34 23.23 3.11 5.22
CA ASP A 34 23.98 2.59 4.07
C ASP A 34 23.38 1.29 3.54
N LEU A 35 22.59 0.58 4.35
CA LEU A 35 21.85 -0.62 3.93
C LEU A 35 20.64 -0.24 3.06
N ASP A 36 19.88 0.79 3.47
CA ASP A 36 18.67 1.21 2.73
C ASP A 36 19.00 2.04 1.50
N ASP A 37 20.21 2.62 1.43
CA ASP A 37 20.64 3.49 0.34
C ASP A 37 21.30 2.74 -0.84
N GLN A 38 21.26 1.41 -0.83
CA GLN A 38 21.83 0.62 -1.89
C GLN A 38 21.08 0.82 -3.21
N GLU A 39 21.82 1.02 -4.30
CA GLU A 39 21.26 1.20 -5.64
C GLU A 39 20.27 0.10 -6.03
N GLY A 40 20.60 -1.16 -5.68
CA GLY A 40 19.77 -2.32 -5.96
C GLY A 40 18.46 -2.40 -5.17
N LEU A 41 18.25 -1.53 -4.19
CA LEU A 41 17.03 -1.47 -3.38
C LEU A 41 16.11 -0.30 -3.78
N ARG A 42 16.46 0.47 -4.80
CA ARG A 42 15.71 1.64 -5.27
C ARG A 42 14.53 1.22 -6.16
N PHE A 43 13.65 0.38 -5.63
CA PHE A 43 12.42 -0.05 -6.30
C PHE A 43 11.30 -0.31 -5.30
N GLN A 44 10.07 -0.30 -5.78
CA GLN A 44 8.90 -0.61 -4.98
C GLN A 44 8.65 -2.12 -4.96
N VAL A 45 8.39 -2.67 -3.78
CA VAL A 45 8.09 -4.10 -3.59
C VAL A 45 6.59 -4.26 -3.38
N PRO A 46 5.89 -4.97 -4.27
CA PRO A 46 4.49 -5.28 -4.07
C PRO A 46 4.33 -6.35 -2.98
N VAL A 47 3.46 -6.11 -2.02
CA VAL A 47 3.10 -7.06 -0.97
C VAL A 47 1.58 -7.13 -0.85
N ILE A 48 1.06 -8.33 -0.84
CA ILE A 48 -0.38 -8.58 -0.78
C ILE A 48 -0.71 -9.32 0.51
N PHE A 49 -1.69 -8.81 1.26
CA PHE A 49 -2.23 -9.46 2.46
C PHE A 49 -3.71 -9.74 2.28
N PHE A 50 -4.11 -10.97 2.52
CA PHE A 50 -5.50 -11.39 2.52
C PHE A 50 -5.99 -11.57 3.96
N TYR A 51 -7.09 -10.92 4.30
CA TYR A 51 -7.69 -11.01 5.63
C TYR A 51 -9.12 -11.54 5.51
N LYS A 52 -9.40 -12.64 6.20
CA LYS A 52 -10.75 -13.16 6.31
C LYS A 52 -11.56 -12.29 7.28
N ASN A 53 -12.76 -11.92 6.87
CA ASN A 53 -13.62 -11.12 7.74
C ASN A 53 -14.20 -11.99 8.87
N ASN A 54 -13.58 -11.91 10.02
CA ASN A 54 -14.10 -12.51 11.26
C ASN A 54 -14.85 -11.48 12.11
N LEU A 55 -15.36 -10.41 11.48
CA LEU A 55 -16.03 -9.33 12.18
C LEU A 55 -17.36 -9.83 12.77
N GLY A 56 -17.45 -9.81 14.09
CA GLY A 56 -18.67 -10.13 14.81
C GLY A 56 -19.77 -9.08 14.59
N PRO A 57 -20.96 -9.27 15.20
CA PRO A 57 -22.12 -8.38 15.02
C PRO A 57 -21.87 -6.90 15.31
N SER A 58 -20.84 -6.58 16.10
CA SER A 58 -20.49 -5.21 16.52
C SER A 58 -19.87 -4.33 15.41
N THR A 59 -19.51 -4.92 14.28
CA THR A 59 -18.89 -4.23 13.14
C THR A 59 -19.81 -4.07 11.95
N LYS A 60 -21.04 -4.62 12.03
CA LYS A 60 -22.06 -4.41 10.99
C LYS A 60 -22.34 -2.92 10.82
N GLY A 61 -22.19 -2.42 9.59
CA GLY A 61 -22.50 -1.02 9.23
C GLY A 61 -21.33 -0.05 9.36
N LYS A 62 -20.14 -0.46 9.75
CA LYS A 62 -18.94 0.40 9.67
C LYS A 62 -18.35 0.34 8.26
N ASP A 63 -18.00 1.50 7.73
CA ASP A 63 -17.21 1.60 6.50
C ASP A 63 -15.77 1.15 6.77
N PRO A 64 -15.35 -0.02 6.27
CA PRO A 64 -14.01 -0.52 6.53
C PRO A 64 -12.93 0.31 5.85
N ILE A 65 -13.21 0.89 4.69
CA ILE A 65 -12.27 1.75 3.95
C ILE A 65 -11.98 2.99 4.80
N GLY A 66 -13.03 3.63 5.33
CA GLY A 66 -12.90 4.78 6.22
C GLY A 66 -12.13 4.48 7.49
N VAL A 67 -12.41 3.32 8.12
CA VAL A 67 -11.70 2.88 9.34
C VAL A 67 -10.19 2.67 9.07
N ILE A 68 -9.86 2.03 7.95
CA ILE A 68 -8.46 1.77 7.58
C ILE A 68 -7.74 3.07 7.25
N ARG A 69 -8.36 3.94 6.48
CA ARG A 69 -7.81 5.26 6.14
C ARG A 69 -7.50 6.08 7.40
N GLU A 70 -8.43 6.12 8.34
CA GLU A 70 -8.24 6.80 9.61
C GLU A 70 -7.13 6.17 10.46
N ALA A 71 -7.08 4.84 10.53
CA ALA A 71 -6.03 4.11 11.22
C ALA A 71 -4.65 4.37 10.61
N LEU A 72 -4.56 4.43 9.27
CA LEU A 72 -3.35 4.77 8.54
C LEU A 72 -2.88 6.19 8.90
N GLY A 73 -3.77 7.18 8.89
CA GLY A 73 -3.44 8.55 9.31
C GLY A 73 -2.92 8.62 10.74
N ARG A 74 -3.47 7.82 11.65
CA ARG A 74 -2.97 7.73 13.04
C ARG A 74 -1.59 7.06 13.11
N ALA A 75 -1.37 5.99 12.36
CA ALA A 75 -0.08 5.30 12.30
C ALA A 75 1.03 6.21 11.76
N LEU A 76 0.73 7.02 10.75
CA LEU A 76 1.67 7.96 10.15
C LEU A 76 2.13 9.08 11.11
N VAL A 77 1.48 9.30 12.23
CA VAL A 77 2.00 10.19 13.28
C VAL A 77 3.27 9.62 13.90
N TYR A 78 3.33 8.32 14.10
CA TYR A 78 4.48 7.62 14.69
C TYR A 78 5.53 7.26 13.64
N TYR A 79 5.08 6.92 12.44
CA TYR A 79 5.92 6.57 11.30
C TYR A 79 5.98 7.70 10.27
N TYR A 80 6.09 8.94 10.75
CA TYR A 80 6.01 10.15 9.94
C TYR A 80 7.01 10.23 8.76
N PRO A 81 8.20 9.63 8.80
CA PRO A 81 9.08 9.61 7.64
C PRO A 81 8.43 8.96 6.42
N LEU A 82 7.56 7.95 6.63
CA LEU A 82 6.84 7.29 5.53
C LEU A 82 5.84 8.21 4.81
N ALA A 83 5.42 9.30 5.47
CA ALA A 83 4.59 10.35 4.86
C ALA A 83 5.42 11.42 4.12
N GLY A 84 6.72 11.23 4.02
CA GLY A 84 7.66 12.10 3.34
C GLY A 84 7.88 11.75 1.87
N ARG A 85 9.01 12.27 1.35
CA ARG A 85 9.46 12.03 -0.03
C ARG A 85 10.95 11.75 -0.04
N LEU A 86 11.39 10.80 -0.89
CA LEU A 86 12.80 10.58 -1.13
C LEU A 86 13.41 11.73 -1.92
N ARG A 87 14.60 12.10 -1.49
CA ARG A 87 15.46 13.08 -2.17
C ARG A 87 16.85 12.48 -2.36
N GLU A 88 17.42 12.71 -3.51
CA GLU A 88 18.82 12.37 -3.79
C GLU A 88 19.69 13.61 -3.58
N GLY A 89 20.70 13.45 -2.76
CA GLY A 89 21.67 14.48 -2.43
C GLY A 89 23.01 14.26 -3.14
N PHE A 90 24.07 14.88 -2.59
CA PHE A 90 25.42 14.73 -3.10
C PHE A 90 25.87 13.25 -3.06
N ASN A 91 26.63 12.81 -4.05
CA ASN A 91 27.05 11.42 -4.25
C ASN A 91 25.90 10.41 -4.32
N ARG A 92 24.73 10.85 -4.78
CA ARG A 92 23.53 10.02 -4.90
C ARG A 92 23.00 9.49 -3.56
N LYS A 93 23.45 10.04 -2.43
CA LYS A 93 22.97 9.67 -1.10
C LYS A 93 21.49 9.99 -0.95
N LEU A 94 20.68 8.98 -0.60
CA LEU A 94 19.26 9.16 -0.37
C LEU A 94 18.97 9.67 1.04
N SER A 95 17.95 10.51 1.11
CA SER A 95 17.35 11.01 2.33
C SER A 95 15.84 11.07 2.20
N VAL A 96 15.15 11.01 3.33
CA VAL A 96 13.71 11.27 3.41
C VAL A 96 13.49 12.70 3.89
N ASP A 97 12.86 13.50 3.05
CA ASP A 97 12.30 14.81 3.43
C ASP A 97 10.94 14.56 4.09
N CYS A 98 10.87 14.68 5.42
CA CYS A 98 9.68 14.41 6.23
C CYS A 98 8.64 15.52 6.06
N THR A 99 8.07 15.63 4.86
CA THR A 99 7.13 16.69 4.48
C THR A 99 5.75 16.56 5.10
N GLY A 100 5.38 15.33 5.52
CA GLY A 100 4.03 15.04 5.97
C GLY A 100 2.97 15.08 4.87
N GLU A 101 3.36 15.05 3.59
CA GLU A 101 2.45 15.06 2.44
C GLU A 101 1.54 13.85 2.41
N GLY A 102 1.98 12.74 2.99
CA GLY A 102 1.20 11.53 3.12
C GLY A 102 1.57 10.43 2.14
N VAL A 103 0.84 9.33 2.28
CA VAL A 103 0.95 8.11 1.48
C VAL A 103 -0.23 7.99 0.53
N LEU A 104 -0.04 7.31 -0.58
CA LEU A 104 -1.10 7.14 -1.56
C LEU A 104 -2.06 6.04 -1.09
N PHE A 105 -3.37 6.30 -1.19
CA PHE A 105 -4.43 5.39 -0.80
C PHE A 105 -5.44 5.26 -1.93
N VAL A 106 -5.75 4.02 -2.31
CA VAL A 106 -6.71 3.69 -3.36
C VAL A 106 -7.74 2.72 -2.81
N ALA A 107 -8.99 3.13 -2.75
CA ALA A 107 -10.10 2.22 -2.50
C ALA A 107 -10.42 1.47 -3.81
N ALA A 108 -10.74 0.19 -3.70
CA ALA A 108 -11.11 -0.61 -4.86
C ALA A 108 -12.21 -1.62 -4.51
N GLU A 109 -13.00 -1.97 -5.52
CA GLU A 109 -13.99 -3.04 -5.46
C GLU A 109 -13.62 -4.14 -6.47
N ALA A 110 -13.97 -5.39 -6.17
CA ALA A 110 -13.84 -6.49 -7.09
C ALA A 110 -15.15 -7.25 -7.20
N ASP A 111 -15.39 -7.80 -8.37
CA ASP A 111 -16.57 -8.58 -8.70
C ASP A 111 -16.46 -10.07 -8.34
N VAL A 112 -15.34 -10.49 -7.73
CA VAL A 112 -15.05 -11.87 -7.35
C VAL A 112 -14.85 -11.97 -5.84
N GLY A 113 -15.47 -12.97 -5.20
CA GLY A 113 -15.31 -13.27 -3.78
C GLY A 113 -14.02 -14.03 -3.46
N PHE A 114 -13.57 -13.94 -2.21
CA PHE A 114 -12.37 -14.64 -1.74
C PHE A 114 -12.49 -16.16 -1.87
N ASP A 115 -13.66 -16.72 -1.54
CA ASP A 115 -13.93 -18.14 -1.65
C ASP A 115 -13.90 -18.65 -3.10
N GLU A 116 -14.23 -17.77 -4.07
CA GLU A 116 -14.18 -18.08 -5.50
C GLU A 116 -12.74 -18.16 -6.03
N LEU A 117 -11.83 -17.41 -5.42
CA LEU A 117 -10.41 -17.46 -5.76
C LEU A 117 -9.74 -18.76 -5.31
N GLY A 118 -10.21 -19.37 -4.20
CA GLY A 118 -9.70 -20.63 -3.70
C GLY A 118 -8.19 -20.65 -3.54
N ASP A 119 -7.54 -21.66 -4.13
CA ASP A 119 -6.08 -21.80 -4.10
C ASP A 119 -5.32 -20.82 -5.04
N ALA A 120 -6.02 -20.10 -5.92
CA ALA A 120 -5.40 -19.13 -6.84
C ALA A 120 -4.81 -17.90 -6.15
N ILE A 121 -5.11 -17.70 -4.85
CA ILE A 121 -4.45 -16.66 -4.03
C ILE A 121 -3.03 -17.04 -3.61
N ARG A 122 -2.65 -18.32 -3.74
CA ARG A 122 -1.31 -18.79 -3.40
C ARG A 122 -0.34 -18.55 -4.55
N PRO A 123 0.96 -18.40 -4.28
CA PRO A 123 1.98 -18.31 -5.32
C PRO A 123 2.03 -19.58 -6.21
N PRO A 124 2.16 -19.41 -7.53
CA PRO A 124 2.10 -18.14 -8.26
C PRO A 124 0.65 -17.66 -8.36
N CYS A 125 0.36 -16.46 -7.85
CA CYS A 125 -0.95 -15.86 -7.94
C CYS A 125 -1.20 -15.39 -9.40
N PRO A 126 -2.09 -16.03 -10.16
CA PRO A 126 -2.28 -15.71 -11.59
C PRO A 126 -2.96 -14.34 -11.80
N PHE A 127 -3.52 -13.75 -10.75
CA PHE A 127 -4.22 -12.46 -10.78
C PHE A 127 -3.43 -11.33 -10.15
N LEU A 128 -2.12 -11.53 -9.98
CA LEU A 128 -1.28 -10.55 -9.30
C LEU A 128 -1.39 -9.17 -9.97
N ASP A 129 -1.32 -9.14 -11.29
CA ASP A 129 -1.36 -7.88 -12.06
C ASP A 129 -2.71 -7.14 -11.93
N GLU A 130 -3.82 -7.88 -11.85
CA GLU A 130 -5.15 -7.29 -11.63
C GLU A 130 -5.28 -6.73 -10.21
N PHE A 131 -4.55 -7.32 -9.26
CA PHE A 131 -4.57 -6.87 -7.88
C PHE A 131 -3.63 -5.69 -7.65
N LEU A 132 -2.58 -5.54 -8.45
CA LEU A 132 -1.65 -4.43 -8.33
C LEU A 132 -2.27 -3.12 -8.85
N ALA A 133 -2.17 -2.06 -8.04
CA ALA A 133 -2.52 -0.73 -8.53
C ALA A 133 -1.30 -0.14 -9.25
N SER A 134 -1.48 0.24 -10.50
CA SER A 134 -0.56 1.14 -11.17
C SER A 134 -1.17 2.54 -11.12
N VAL A 135 -0.46 3.48 -10.53
CA VAL A 135 -0.86 4.89 -10.47
C VAL A 135 0.17 5.69 -11.26
N THR A 136 -0.30 6.42 -12.24
CA THR A 136 0.58 7.25 -13.10
C THR A 136 1.41 8.22 -12.24
N GLY A 137 2.72 8.26 -12.45
CA GLY A 137 3.63 9.12 -11.71
C GLY A 137 4.16 8.54 -10.40
N THR A 138 3.92 7.26 -10.11
CA THR A 138 4.52 6.55 -8.97
C THR A 138 5.63 5.59 -9.39
N ASP A 139 5.92 5.50 -10.69
CA ASP A 139 6.96 4.60 -11.23
C ASP A 139 8.38 5.08 -10.88
N GLU A 140 8.51 6.37 -10.55
CA GLU A 140 9.78 6.95 -10.10
C GLU A 140 9.92 6.77 -8.58
N THR A 141 11.14 6.61 -8.10
CA THR A 141 11.43 6.45 -6.67
C THR A 141 11.54 7.79 -5.95
N LEU A 142 12.01 8.82 -6.66
CA LEU A 142 12.28 10.15 -6.09
C LEU A 142 11.04 11.06 -6.20
N GLY A 143 10.75 11.77 -5.12
CA GLY A 143 9.67 12.75 -5.09
C GLY A 143 8.25 12.18 -5.07
N CYS A 144 8.10 10.86 -5.19
CA CYS A 144 6.81 10.16 -5.14
C CYS A 144 6.42 9.77 -3.70
N PRO A 145 5.14 9.46 -3.42
CA PRO A 145 4.75 8.84 -2.17
C PRO A 145 5.53 7.55 -1.92
N LEU A 146 6.05 7.37 -0.70
CA LEU A 146 6.87 6.21 -0.33
C LEU A 146 6.06 4.93 -0.23
N LEU A 147 4.77 5.06 0.04
CA LEU A 147 3.86 3.94 0.20
C LEU A 147 2.62 4.15 -0.66
N LEU A 148 2.15 3.07 -1.26
CA LEU A 148 0.85 2.98 -1.89
C LEU A 148 0.05 1.90 -1.19
N PHE A 149 -1.12 2.26 -0.66
CA PHE A 149 -2.10 1.33 -0.11
C PHE A 149 -3.27 1.19 -1.06
N GLN A 150 -3.50 0.01 -1.60
CA GLN A 150 -4.78 -0.31 -2.21
C GLN A 150 -5.57 -1.17 -1.23
N VAL A 151 -6.73 -0.69 -0.84
CA VAL A 151 -7.66 -1.41 0.01
C VAL A 151 -8.82 -1.87 -0.82
N ARG A 152 -9.04 -3.18 -0.82
CA ARG A 152 -10.19 -3.78 -1.47
C ARG A 152 -11.09 -4.41 -0.44
N VAL A 153 -12.37 -4.11 -0.53
CA VAL A 153 -13.40 -4.68 0.32
C VAL A 153 -14.29 -5.57 -0.52
N TRP A 154 -14.49 -6.80 -0.06
CA TRP A 154 -15.55 -7.68 -0.53
C TRP A 154 -16.70 -7.68 0.46
N TYR A 155 -17.87 -8.13 0.06
CA TYR A 155 -19.06 -8.21 0.91
C TYR A 155 -18.84 -8.90 2.27
N SER A 156 -17.79 -9.70 2.39
CA SER A 156 -17.45 -10.43 3.63
C SER A 156 -15.97 -10.41 4.02
N GLU A 157 -15.07 -9.84 3.23
CA GLU A 157 -13.61 -10.01 3.44
C GLU A 157 -12.81 -8.79 3.01
N PHE A 158 -11.62 -8.61 3.60
CA PHE A 158 -10.72 -7.49 3.32
C PHE A 158 -9.44 -7.96 2.65
N PHE A 159 -8.93 -7.11 1.79
CA PHE A 159 -7.69 -7.31 1.10
C PHE A 159 -6.86 -6.02 1.12
N PHE A 160 -5.61 -6.12 1.55
CA PHE A 160 -4.67 -5.02 1.53
C PHE A 160 -3.57 -5.28 0.53
N PHE A 161 -3.32 -4.29 -0.26
CA PHE A 161 -2.14 -4.20 -1.08
C PHE A 161 -1.25 -3.06 -0.57
N PHE A 162 0.01 -3.37 -0.32
CA PHE A 162 0.99 -2.45 0.19
C PHE A 162 2.20 -2.45 -0.73
N LEU A 163 2.64 -1.29 -1.19
CA LEU A 163 3.90 -1.10 -1.90
C LEU A 163 4.86 -0.37 -0.97
N PRO A 164 5.63 -1.07 -0.13
CA PRO A 164 6.69 -0.42 0.61
C PRO A 164 7.87 -0.16 -0.31
N PHE A 165 8.40 1.03 -0.30
CA PHE A 165 9.82 1.21 -0.49
C PHE A 165 10.50 0.48 0.69
N LEU A 166 11.54 -0.31 0.41
CA LEU A 166 12.18 -1.15 1.44
C LEU A 166 12.97 -0.26 2.43
N LEU A 167 12.28 0.45 3.31
CA LEU A 167 12.83 1.22 4.44
C LEU A 167 12.81 0.35 5.71
N LEU A 168 13.54 -0.77 5.69
CA LEU A 168 13.42 -1.80 6.73
C LEU A 168 14.15 -1.50 8.03
N TYR A 169 15.07 -0.52 8.10
CA TYR A 169 15.99 -0.42 9.23
C TYR A 169 16.21 0.97 9.84
N THR A 170 15.59 2.05 9.36
CA THR A 170 15.96 3.41 9.80
C THR A 170 14.83 4.21 10.46
N ILE A 171 13.70 3.57 10.79
CA ILE A 171 12.57 4.24 11.44
C ILE A 171 12.43 3.78 12.88
#